data_fd314db23c76df220c0ac3b74316fbd6
#
_entry.id   fd314db23c76df220c0ac3b74316fbd6
#
_cell.length_a   1.000
_cell.length_b   1.000
_cell.length_c   1.000
_cell.angle_alpha   90.00
_cell.angle_beta   90.00
_cell.angle_gamma   90.00
#
_symmetry.space_group_name_H-M   'P 1'
#
loop_
_entity.id
_entity.type
_entity.pdbx_description
1 polymer ?
#
loop_
_entity_poly.entity_id
_entity_poly.type
_entity_poly.pdbx_seq_one_letter_code
_entity_poly.pdbx_strand_id
1 'polypeptide(L)' 'MSDTLAKFWLFATHWTRLDTFDNEDELNDELELLQRQSLPTKVRTMKNKEGKEELVLYVKQADRDYARYCTGWRPGM' A
#
# COMPACT_ATOMS: atom_id res chain seq x y z
N MET A 1 -12.72 -6.51 22.19
CA MET A 1 -13.31 -5.26 21.67
C MET A 1 -12.39 -4.55 20.71
N SER A 2 -11.12 -4.34 21.08
CA SER A 2 -10.20 -3.65 20.19
C SER A 2 -9.96 -4.39 18.87
N ASP A 3 -9.89 -5.72 18.91
CA ASP A 3 -9.71 -6.51 17.69
C ASP A 3 -10.89 -6.37 16.73
N THR A 4 -12.08 -6.35 17.29
CA THR A 4 -13.29 -6.18 16.48
C THR A 4 -13.30 -4.80 15.83
N LEU A 5 -12.93 -3.78 16.58
CA LEU A 5 -12.87 -2.41 16.05
C LEU A 5 -11.79 -2.28 14.98
N ALA A 6 -10.64 -2.91 15.18
CA ALA A 6 -9.56 -2.86 14.20
C ALA A 6 -9.97 -3.54 12.90
N LYS A 7 -10.62 -4.70 12.97
CA LYS A 7 -11.10 -5.40 11.80
C LYS A 7 -12.18 -4.60 11.09
N PHE A 8 -13.09 -4.03 11.85
CA PHE A 8 -14.16 -3.21 11.29
C PHE A 8 -13.58 -1.99 10.58
N TRP A 9 -12.59 -1.35 11.19
CA TRP A 9 -11.95 -0.18 10.61
C TRP A 9 -11.27 -0.51 9.28
N LEU A 10 -10.51 -1.61 9.23
CA LEU A 10 -9.85 -2.04 7.99
C LEU A 10 -10.87 -2.36 6.91
N PHE A 11 -11.93 -3.04 7.29
CA PHE A 11 -13.00 -3.39 6.36
C PHE A 11 -13.71 -2.15 5.84
N ALA A 12 -14.04 -1.21 6.75
CA ALA A 12 -14.77 -0.01 6.38
C ALA A 12 -13.97 0.91 5.46
N THR A 13 -12.64 0.96 5.63
CA THR A 13 -11.79 1.80 4.80
C THR A 13 -11.35 1.12 3.52
N HIS A 14 -11.54 -0.19 3.44
CA HIS A 14 -11.20 -0.97 2.23
C HIS A 14 -9.77 -0.73 1.74
N TRP A 15 -8.80 -0.86 2.65
CA TRP A 15 -7.41 -0.77 2.29
C TRP A 15 -6.96 -2.04 1.57
N THR A 16 -6.17 -1.87 0.52
CA THR A 16 -5.63 -2.99 -0.24
C THR A 16 -4.14 -2.80 -0.47
N ARG A 17 -3.42 -3.91 -0.54
CA ARG A 17 -1.98 -3.86 -0.79
C ARG A 17 -1.75 -3.47 -2.24
N LEU A 18 -0.91 -2.46 -2.43
CA LEU A 18 -0.51 -2.01 -3.76
C LEU A 18 0.82 -2.64 -4.15
N ASP A 19 1.81 -2.58 -3.26
CA ASP A 19 3.15 -3.03 -3.59
C ASP A 19 3.93 -3.38 -2.33
N THR A 20 5.06 -4.08 -2.51
CA THR A 20 5.95 -4.48 -1.43
C THR A 20 7.37 -4.10 -1.82
N PHE A 21 8.14 -3.58 -0.85
CA PHE A 21 9.49 -3.07 -1.09
C PHE A 21 10.47 -3.66 -0.09
N ASP A 22 11.71 -3.84 -0.53
CA ASP A 22 12.80 -4.30 0.33
C ASP A 22 13.53 -3.15 1.00
N ASN A 23 13.43 -1.94 0.45
CA ASN A 23 14.13 -0.78 1.00
C ASN A 23 13.23 0.46 0.97
N GLU A 24 13.61 1.43 1.81
CA GLU A 24 12.83 2.64 1.97
C GLU A 24 12.91 3.59 0.78
N ASP A 25 14.00 3.57 0.05
CA ASP A 25 14.19 4.49 -1.07
C ASP A 25 13.15 4.24 -2.16
N GLU A 26 12.96 2.97 -2.52
CA GLU A 26 11.96 2.60 -3.51
C GLU A 26 10.54 2.93 -3.01
N LEU A 27 10.28 2.66 -1.74
CA LEU A 27 9.00 2.98 -1.14
C LEU A 27 8.73 4.47 -1.20
N ASN A 28 9.73 5.29 -0.84
CA ASN A 28 9.57 6.74 -0.80
C ASN A 28 9.31 7.32 -2.18
N ASP A 29 9.96 6.76 -3.22
CA ASP A 29 9.72 7.19 -4.59
C ASP A 29 8.25 6.96 -4.99
N GLU A 30 7.74 5.79 -4.68
CA GLU A 30 6.35 5.46 -5.01
C GLU A 30 5.36 6.27 -4.17
N LEU A 31 5.67 6.46 -2.88
CA LEU A 31 4.86 7.31 -2.02
C LEU A 31 4.75 8.73 -2.56
N GLU A 32 5.87 9.27 -3.04
CA GLU A 32 5.88 10.62 -3.59
C GLU A 32 4.94 10.73 -4.79
N LEU A 33 4.98 9.75 -5.68
CA LEU A 33 4.09 9.74 -6.84
C LEU A 33 2.62 9.74 -6.43
N LEU A 34 2.29 8.93 -5.43
CA LEU A 34 0.91 8.84 -4.95
C LEU A 34 0.49 10.09 -4.22
N GLN A 35 1.37 10.67 -3.42
CA GLN A 35 1.07 11.89 -2.67
C GLN A 35 0.85 13.08 -3.60
N ARG A 36 1.55 13.13 -4.72
CA ARG A 36 1.32 14.16 -5.73
C ARG A 36 -0.10 14.12 -6.28
N GLN A 37 -0.71 12.95 -6.27
CA GLN A 37 -2.09 12.77 -6.70
C GLN A 37 -3.08 12.86 -5.55
N SER A 38 -2.60 13.22 -4.37
CA SER A 38 -3.42 13.34 -3.17
C SER A 38 -4.12 12.04 -2.79
N LEU A 39 -3.51 10.91 -3.09
CA LEU A 39 -4.06 9.60 -2.76
C LEU A 39 -3.69 9.21 -1.32
N PRO A 40 -4.66 8.79 -0.50
CA PRO A 40 -4.35 8.29 0.84
C PRO A 40 -3.51 7.02 0.77
N THR A 41 -2.49 6.93 1.61
CA THR A 41 -1.60 5.78 1.65
C THR A 41 -1.36 5.32 3.07
N LYS A 42 -1.02 4.05 3.22
CA LYS A 42 -0.56 3.46 4.48
C LYS A 42 0.62 2.58 4.22
N VAL A 43 1.55 2.54 5.17
CA VAL A 43 2.74 1.69 5.09
C VAL A 43 2.81 0.85 6.34
N ARG A 44 3.11 -0.45 6.18
CA ARG A 44 3.33 -1.36 7.30
C ARG A 44 4.61 -2.14 7.05
N THR A 45 5.34 -2.40 8.14
CA THR A 45 6.50 -3.27 8.09
C THR A 45 6.04 -4.67 8.46
N MET A 46 6.36 -5.64 7.63
CA MET A 46 6.01 -7.04 7.87
C MET A 46 7.23 -7.91 7.66
N LYS A 47 7.26 -9.07 8.33
CA LYS A 47 8.31 -10.05 8.10
C LYS A 47 7.80 -11.11 7.13
N ASN A 48 8.63 -11.44 6.14
CA ASN A 48 8.30 -12.49 5.22
C ASN A 48 8.66 -13.87 5.82
N LYS A 49 8.48 -14.94 5.04
CA LYS A 49 8.75 -16.31 5.49
C LYS A 49 10.20 -16.53 5.87
N GLU A 50 11.10 -15.75 5.29
CA GLU A 50 12.54 -15.86 5.56
C GLU A 50 12.96 -15.01 6.75
N GLY A 51 12.04 -14.30 7.38
CA GLY A 51 12.33 -13.45 8.53
C GLY A 51 12.86 -12.08 8.15
N LYS A 52 12.87 -11.73 6.88
CA LYS A 52 13.28 -10.41 6.42
C LYS A 52 12.13 -9.43 6.51
N GLU A 53 12.46 -8.19 6.85
CA GLU A 53 11.45 -7.14 6.89
C GLU A 53 11.12 -6.66 5.48
N GLU A 54 9.84 -6.52 5.23
CA GLU A 54 9.33 -5.97 3.99
C GLU A 54 8.45 -4.77 4.31
N LEU A 55 8.52 -3.76 3.45
CA LEU A 55 7.67 -2.58 3.54
C LEU A 55 6.49 -2.76 2.60
N VAL A 56 5.30 -2.75 3.16
CA VAL A 56 4.08 -2.99 2.39
C VAL A 56 3.29 -1.69 2.29
N LEU A 57 3.01 -1.30 1.06
CA LEU A 57 2.28 -0.08 0.76
C LEU A 57 0.83 -0.41 0.47
N TYR A 58 -0.07 0.31 1.15
CA TYR A 58 -1.51 0.15 0.99
C TYR A 58 -2.13 1.43 0.45
N VAL A 59 -3.12 1.26 -0.39
CA VAL A 59 -3.99 2.34 -0.85
C VAL A 59 -5.43 1.91 -0.64
N LYS A 60 -6.37 2.85 -0.72
CA LYS A 60 -7.78 2.49 -0.67
C LYS A 60 -8.14 1.67 -1.91
N GLN A 61 -9.02 0.69 -1.73
CA GLN A 61 -9.40 -0.18 -2.82
C GLN A 61 -9.98 0.60 -4.01
N ALA A 62 -10.73 1.64 -3.73
CA ALA A 62 -11.30 2.48 -4.78
C ALA A 62 -10.23 3.21 -5.61
N ASP A 63 -9.05 3.41 -5.03
CA ASP A 63 -7.95 4.12 -5.69
C ASP A 63 -6.94 3.18 -6.32
N ARG A 64 -7.11 1.88 -6.16
CA ARG A 64 -6.10 0.89 -6.55
C ARG A 64 -5.67 1.00 -8.01
N ASP A 65 -6.63 1.03 -8.91
CA ASP A 65 -6.32 1.07 -10.34
C ASP A 65 -5.64 2.36 -10.73
N TYR A 66 -6.12 3.46 -10.18
CA TYR A 66 -5.51 4.76 -10.42
C TYR A 66 -4.09 4.83 -9.83
N ALA A 67 -3.91 4.27 -8.62
CA ALA A 67 -2.60 4.25 -7.99
C ALA A 67 -1.60 3.44 -8.82
N ARG A 68 -2.01 2.31 -9.36
CA ARG A 68 -1.14 1.51 -10.23
C ARG A 68 -0.79 2.27 -11.49
N TYR A 69 -1.73 2.99 -12.04
CA TYR A 69 -1.46 3.84 -13.20
C TYR A 69 -0.41 4.90 -12.87
N CYS A 70 -0.54 5.55 -11.71
CA CYS A 70 0.40 6.59 -11.29
C CYS A 70 1.81 6.05 -11.05
N THR A 71 1.93 4.80 -10.63
CA THR A 71 3.23 4.19 -10.34
C THR A 71 3.82 3.44 -11.53
N GLY A 72 3.21 3.61 -12.71
CA GLY A 72 3.76 3.06 -13.93
C GLY A 72 3.25 1.68 -14.33
N TRP A 73 2.24 1.18 -13.63
CA TRP A 73 1.64 -0.10 -14.00
C TRP A 73 0.96 0.00 -15.37
N ARG A 74 1.17 -1.01 -16.22
CA ARG A 74 0.60 -1.04 -17.56
C ARG A 74 0.00 -2.39 -17.85
N PRO A 75 -1.33 -2.47 -17.99
CA PRO A 75 -1.96 -3.75 -18.33
C PRO A 75 -1.56 -4.19 -19.73
N GLY A 76 -1.40 -5.50 -19.90
CA GLY A 76 -1.07 -6.06 -21.19
C GLY A 76 0.40 -6.04 -21.57
N MET A 77 1.23 -5.63 -20.67
CA MET A 77 2.69 -5.62 -20.87
C MET A 77 3.36 -6.84 -20.24
#